data_5e8e98e9dceadaf3a4c82cd041e92d74
#
_entry.id   5e8e98e9dceadaf3a4c82cd041e92d74
#
_cell.length_a   1.000
_cell.length_b   1.000
_cell.length_c   1.000
_cell.angle_alpha   90.00
_cell.angle_beta   90.00
_cell.angle_gamma   90.00
#
_symmetry.space_group_name_H-M   'P 1'
#
loop_
_entity.id
_entity.type
_entity.pdbx_description
1 polymer ?
#
loop_
_entity_poly.entity_id
_entity_poly.type
_entity_poly.pdbx_seq_one_letter_code
_entity_poly.pdbx_strand_id
1 'polypeptide(L)'
;FAITLLLQAPLAGGDFEYLRDLRDAENDDMNFSGVQAVVEGKRQPEALLVEPGTLVLFRGRNAMHRVTPTQGARDRILVVLAYNSKPGIALSEAARMTFFGRLG
;
A
#
# COMPACT_ATOMS: atom_id res chain seq x y z
N PHE A 1 -3.03 -10.27 -1.84
CA PHE A 1 -4.19 -9.38 -1.71
C PHE A 1 -4.27 -8.81 -0.30
N ALA A 2 -4.62 -7.56 -0.20
CA ALA A 2 -4.96 -6.94 1.08
C ALA A 2 -6.40 -6.39 1.00
N ILE A 3 -7.13 -6.57 2.09
CA ILE A 3 -8.43 -5.93 2.28
C ILE A 3 -8.25 -4.89 3.38
N THR A 4 -8.64 -3.65 3.12
CA THR A 4 -8.54 -2.57 4.09
C THR A 4 -9.91 -1.99 4.39
N LEU A 5 -10.12 -1.63 5.65
CA LEU A 5 -11.31 -0.93 6.11
C LEU A 5 -10.88 0.32 6.87
N LEU A 6 -11.22 1.48 6.33
CA LEU A 6 -10.93 2.75 6.99
C LEU A 6 -11.95 2.97 8.11
N LEU A 7 -11.49 3.06 9.35
CA LEU A 7 -12.32 3.30 10.53
C LEU A 7 -12.42 4.78 10.86
N GLN A 8 -11.33 5.52 10.70
CA GLN A 8 -11.27 6.95 10.96
C GLN A 8 -10.34 7.63 9.97
N ALA A 9 -10.84 8.68 9.31
CA ALA A 9 -10.03 9.51 8.43
C ALA A 9 -9.29 10.58 9.24
N PRO A 10 -8.07 10.99 8.83
CA PRO A 10 -7.39 12.14 9.41
C PRO A 10 -8.09 13.44 8.98
N LEU A 11 -7.71 14.56 9.60
CA LEU A 11 -8.24 15.88 9.22
C LEU A 11 -7.78 16.27 7.80
N ALA A 12 -6.54 15.93 7.44
CA ALA A 12 -5.99 16.15 6.11
C ALA A 12 -4.88 15.14 5.83
N GLY A 13 -4.54 14.93 4.58
CA GLY A 13 -3.54 13.93 4.17
C GLY A 13 -4.01 12.51 4.39
N GLY A 14 -3.07 11.57 4.45
CA GLY A 14 -3.40 10.17 4.57
C GLY A 14 -4.09 9.59 3.34
N ASP A 15 -3.83 10.17 2.17
CA ASP A 15 -4.42 9.75 0.91
C ASP A 15 -3.68 8.54 0.35
N PHE A 16 -4.43 7.57 -0.15
CA PHE A 16 -3.85 6.40 -0.81
C PHE A 16 -3.55 6.76 -2.26
N GLU A 17 -2.26 6.72 -2.61
CA GLU A 17 -1.79 6.96 -3.97
C GLU A 17 -1.22 5.68 -4.56
N TYR A 18 -1.47 5.46 -5.86
CA TYR A 18 -1.02 4.23 -6.53
C TYR A 18 -0.76 4.45 -8.02
N LEU A 19 0.05 3.55 -8.57
CA LEU A 19 0.23 3.39 -10.03
C LEU A 19 0.05 1.91 -10.34
N ARG A 20 -0.92 1.60 -11.18
CA ARG A 20 -1.22 0.21 -11.59
C ARG A 20 -0.12 -0.31 -12.50
N ASP A 21 0.12 -1.60 -12.40
CA ASP A 21 0.93 -2.35 -13.35
C ASP A 21 2.29 -1.72 -13.67
N LEU A 22 2.83 -0.96 -12.70
CA LEU A 22 4.16 -0.38 -12.85
C LEU A 22 5.24 -1.47 -12.87
N ARG A 23 5.00 -2.58 -12.19
CA ARG A 23 5.89 -3.72 -12.08
C ARG A 23 5.22 -4.98 -12.58
N ASP A 24 6.01 -5.94 -13.04
CA ASP A 24 5.56 -7.30 -13.37
C ASP A 24 6.36 -8.30 -12.54
N ALA A 25 5.91 -8.53 -11.31
CA ALA A 25 6.61 -9.38 -10.36
C ALA A 25 6.63 -10.86 -10.79
N GLU A 26 5.66 -11.31 -11.60
CA GLU A 26 5.62 -12.68 -12.12
C GLU A 26 6.71 -12.95 -13.15
N ASN A 27 7.12 -11.92 -13.89
CA ASN A 27 8.22 -11.96 -14.86
C ASN A 27 9.51 -11.33 -14.29
N ASP A 28 9.58 -11.17 -12.97
CA ASP A 28 10.73 -10.61 -12.27
C ASP A 28 11.13 -9.20 -12.73
N ASP A 29 10.17 -8.44 -13.25
CA ASP A 29 10.38 -7.06 -13.70
C ASP A 29 9.89 -6.09 -12.62
N MET A 30 10.81 -5.59 -11.80
CA MET A 30 10.51 -4.62 -10.75
C MET A 30 10.54 -3.17 -11.24
N ASN A 31 10.96 -2.94 -12.48
CA ASN A 31 10.92 -1.62 -13.13
C ASN A 31 11.51 -0.48 -12.26
N PHE A 32 12.74 -0.64 -11.83
CA PHE A 32 13.38 0.34 -10.93
C PHE A 32 13.46 1.75 -11.53
N SER A 33 13.67 1.86 -12.83
CA SER A 33 13.69 3.17 -13.51
C SER A 33 12.32 3.85 -13.48
N GLY A 34 11.23 3.09 -13.67
CA GLY A 34 9.88 3.61 -13.55
C GLY A 34 9.54 4.04 -12.12
N VAL A 35 9.96 3.26 -11.13
CA VAL A 35 9.81 3.60 -9.71
C VAL A 35 10.56 4.89 -9.39
N GLN A 36 11.80 5.03 -9.86
CA GLN A 36 12.58 6.23 -9.64
C GLN A 36 11.93 7.47 -10.26
N ALA A 37 11.36 7.35 -11.44
CA ALA A 37 10.63 8.44 -12.09
C ALA A 37 9.45 8.93 -11.25
N VAL A 38 8.73 8.02 -10.57
CA VAL A 38 7.64 8.38 -9.64
C VAL A 38 8.19 9.09 -8.40
N VAL A 39 9.25 8.57 -7.79
CA VAL A 39 9.88 9.17 -6.60
C VAL A 39 10.41 10.56 -6.90
N GLU A 40 10.97 10.78 -8.09
CA GLU A 40 11.48 12.09 -8.53
C GLU A 40 10.38 13.06 -8.98
N GLY A 41 9.13 12.66 -8.95
CA GLY A 41 8.00 13.50 -9.33
C GLY A 41 7.79 13.66 -10.83
N LYS A 42 8.48 12.88 -11.66
CA LYS A 42 8.34 12.91 -13.13
C LYS A 42 7.07 12.21 -13.62
N ARG A 43 6.48 11.36 -12.81
CA ARG A 43 5.22 10.67 -13.09
C ARG A 43 4.31 10.76 -11.87
N GLN A 44 3.08 11.18 -12.08
CA GLN A 44 2.12 11.41 -11.00
C GLN A 44 1.30 10.14 -10.73
N PRO A 45 1.17 9.71 -9.47
CA PRO A 45 0.28 8.63 -9.09
C PRO A 45 -1.19 9.07 -9.11
N GLU A 46 -2.08 8.09 -9.17
CA GLU A 46 -3.51 8.29 -8.96
C GLU A 46 -3.82 8.27 -7.47
N ALA A 47 -4.79 9.06 -7.03
CA ALA A 47 -5.25 9.06 -5.66
C ALA A 47 -6.61 8.34 -5.57
N LEU A 48 -6.73 7.44 -4.59
CA LEU A 48 -7.99 6.81 -4.24
C LEU A 48 -8.56 7.51 -3.00
N LEU A 49 -9.66 8.22 -3.19
CA LEU A 49 -10.35 8.88 -2.09
C LEU A 49 -11.25 7.88 -1.38
N VAL A 50 -11.02 7.67 -0.10
CA VAL A 50 -11.72 6.66 0.70
C VAL A 50 -12.34 7.34 1.92
N GLU A 51 -13.64 7.11 2.11
CA GLU A 51 -14.37 7.57 3.29
C GLU A 51 -14.37 6.49 4.39
N PRO A 52 -14.53 6.86 5.67
CA PRO A 52 -14.69 5.88 6.75
C PRO A 52 -15.83 4.90 6.45
N GLY A 53 -15.60 3.63 6.74
CA GLY A 53 -16.55 2.55 6.43
C GLY A 53 -16.35 1.93 5.04
N THR A 54 -15.44 2.46 4.23
CA THR A 54 -15.17 1.90 2.90
C THR A 54 -14.21 0.72 2.99
N LEU A 55 -14.59 -0.37 2.33
CA LEU A 55 -13.77 -1.57 2.17
C LEU A 55 -13.05 -1.50 0.84
N VAL A 56 -11.73 -1.67 0.86
CA VAL A 56 -10.89 -1.67 -0.35
C VAL A 56 -10.16 -3.00 -0.47
N LEU A 57 -10.31 -3.65 -1.64
CA LEU A 57 -9.52 -4.81 -2.01
C LEU A 57 -8.36 -4.34 -2.90
N PHE A 58 -7.14 -4.62 -2.48
CA PHE A 58 -5.95 -4.16 -3.17
C PHE A 58 -4.95 -5.28 -3.43
N ARG A 59 -4.48 -5.36 -4.69
CA ARG A 59 -3.40 -6.24 -5.10
C ARG A 59 -2.17 -5.39 -5.38
N GLY A 60 -1.28 -5.28 -4.37
CA GLY A 60 -0.14 -4.35 -4.44
C GLY A 60 1.10 -4.88 -5.12
N ARG A 61 1.13 -6.15 -5.53
CA ARG A 61 2.35 -6.79 -6.01
C ARG A 61 2.96 -6.14 -7.26
N ASN A 62 2.11 -5.76 -8.21
CA ASN A 62 2.53 -5.14 -9.48
C ASN A 62 2.34 -3.62 -9.49
N ALA A 63 1.79 -3.07 -8.45
CA ALA A 63 1.52 -1.64 -8.33
C ALA A 63 2.49 -0.99 -7.35
N MET A 64 2.87 0.24 -7.63
CA MET A 64 3.50 1.10 -6.65
C MET A 64 2.42 1.85 -5.87
N HIS A 65 2.53 1.91 -4.56
CA HIS A 65 1.52 2.55 -3.72
C HIS A 65 2.14 3.14 -2.46
N ARG A 66 1.47 4.14 -1.94
CA ARG A 66 1.83 4.77 -0.66
C ARG A 66 0.61 5.42 -0.04
N VAL A 67 0.76 5.78 1.23
CA VAL A 67 -0.17 6.68 1.91
C VAL A 67 0.57 7.98 2.18
N THR A 68 -0.03 9.11 1.82
CA THR A 68 0.58 10.42 2.08
C THR A 68 0.58 10.73 3.58
N PRO A 69 1.48 11.59 4.07
CA PRO A 69 1.49 11.97 5.48
C PRO A 69 0.14 12.53 5.93
N THR A 70 -0.27 12.16 7.14
CA THR A 70 -1.47 12.73 7.78
C THR A 70 -1.14 14.08 8.39
N GLN A 71 -2.15 14.97 8.42
CA GLN A 71 -2.03 16.31 9.01
C GLN A 71 -3.16 16.52 10.02
N GLY A 72 -2.85 17.24 11.08
CA GLY A 72 -3.80 17.53 12.15
C GLY A 72 -3.72 16.54 13.29
N ALA A 73 -4.54 16.74 14.33
CA ALA A 73 -4.50 15.97 15.56
C ALA A 73 -5.31 14.66 15.51
N ARG A 74 -6.07 14.43 14.43
CA ARG A 74 -6.92 13.25 14.30
C ARG A 74 -6.16 12.12 13.64
N ASP A 75 -6.06 10.98 14.29
CA ASP A 75 -5.38 9.80 13.77
C ASP A 75 -6.16 9.14 12.63
N ARG A 76 -5.44 8.65 11.64
CA ARG A 76 -5.97 7.74 10.63
C ARG A 76 -5.94 6.33 11.18
N ILE A 77 -7.10 5.67 11.24
CA ILE A 77 -7.22 4.31 11.79
C ILE A 77 -7.72 3.38 10.69
N LEU A 78 -6.95 2.35 10.41
CA LEU A 78 -7.19 1.40 9.33
C LEU A 78 -7.04 -0.03 9.82
N VAL A 79 -7.98 -0.88 9.45
CA VAL A 79 -7.84 -2.34 9.58
C VAL A 79 -7.26 -2.88 8.28
N VAL A 80 -6.22 -3.71 8.37
CA VAL A 80 -5.61 -4.36 7.21
C VAL A 80 -5.63 -5.87 7.41
N LEU A 81 -6.22 -6.58 6.44
CA LEU A 81 -6.22 -8.04 6.38
C LEU A 81 -5.46 -8.46 5.13
N ALA A 82 -4.38 -9.20 5.30
CA ALA A 82 -3.54 -9.66 4.20
C ALA A 82 -3.83 -11.13 3.87
N TYR A 83 -3.97 -11.44 2.60
CA TYR A 83 -4.29 -12.78 2.11
C TYR A 83 -3.28 -13.22 1.05
N ASN A 84 -3.01 -14.52 1.04
CA ASN A 84 -2.23 -15.17 -0.01
C ASN A 84 -3.15 -16.08 -0.82
N SER A 85 -2.82 -16.30 -2.10
CA SER A 85 -3.56 -17.22 -2.98
C SER A 85 -3.44 -18.69 -2.52
N LYS A 86 -2.43 -19.01 -1.71
CA LYS A 86 -2.21 -20.34 -1.15
C LYS A 86 -2.38 -20.29 0.37
N PRO A 87 -3.09 -21.27 0.98
CA PRO A 87 -3.24 -21.31 2.43
C PRO A 87 -1.91 -21.61 3.10
N GLY A 88 -1.75 -21.15 4.35
CA GLY A 88 -0.59 -21.43 5.18
C GLY A 88 0.68 -20.66 4.83
N ILE A 89 0.62 -19.70 3.90
CA ILE A 89 1.78 -18.86 3.55
C ILE A 89 1.82 -17.63 4.45
N ALA A 90 2.89 -17.51 5.23
CA ALA A 90 3.16 -16.32 6.03
C ALA A 90 3.93 -15.28 5.22
N LEU A 91 4.01 -14.05 5.73
CA LEU A 91 4.90 -13.04 5.17
C LEU A 91 6.35 -13.53 5.25
N SER A 92 7.17 -13.16 4.26
CA SER A 92 8.60 -13.45 4.28
C SER A 92 9.27 -12.81 5.49
N GLU A 93 10.44 -13.32 5.88
CA GLU A 93 11.20 -12.73 6.98
C GLU A 93 11.53 -11.26 6.73
N ALA A 94 11.94 -10.92 5.51
CA ALA A 94 12.22 -9.54 5.13
C ALA A 94 10.99 -8.63 5.30
N ALA A 95 9.82 -9.08 4.87
CA ALA A 95 8.57 -8.32 5.03
C ALA A 95 8.20 -8.17 6.51
N ARG A 96 8.33 -9.23 7.31
CA ARG A 96 8.04 -9.18 8.76
C ARG A 96 8.96 -8.21 9.47
N MET A 97 10.24 -8.20 9.15
CA MET A 97 11.19 -7.24 9.73
C MET A 97 10.87 -5.82 9.31
N THR A 98 10.49 -5.60 8.05
CA THR A 98 10.16 -4.26 7.53
C THR A 98 8.90 -3.69 8.20
N PHE A 99 7.83 -4.48 8.34
CA PHE A 99 6.56 -3.99 8.86
C PHE A 99 6.48 -4.02 10.39
N PHE A 100 7.06 -5.02 11.03
CA PHE A 100 6.88 -5.24 12.46
C PHE A 100 8.18 -5.11 13.27
N GLY A 101 9.34 -5.05 12.61
CA GLY A 101 10.64 -5.00 13.29
C GLY A 101 11.00 -6.28 14.05
N ARG A 102 10.29 -7.39 13.78
CA ARG A 102 10.49 -8.67 14.44
C ARG A 102 9.95 -9.82 13.59
N LEU A 103 10.41 -11.04 13.87
CA LEU A 103 10.01 -12.24 13.15
C LEU A 103 8.91 -13.06 13.86
N GLY A 104 8.63 -12.74 15.10
CA GLY A 104 7.65 -13.45 15.91
C GLY A 104 6.43 -12.64 16.29
#